data_6d8b8d337e1acfad39f36ea718759e91
#
_entry.id   6d8b8d337e1acfad39f36ea718759e91
#
_cell.length_a   1.000
_cell.length_b   1.000
_cell.length_c   1.000
_cell.angle_alpha   90.00
_cell.angle_beta   90.00
_cell.angle_gamma   90.00
#
_symmetry.space_group_name_H-M   'P 1'
#
loop_
_entity.id
_entity.type
_entity.pdbx_description
1 polymer ?
#
loop_
_entity_poly.entity_id
_entity_poly.type
_entity_poly.pdbx_seq_one_letter_code
_entity_poly.pdbx_strand_id
1 'polypeptide(L)'
;TVSNDVETMPSFKLYPFYEEYTINDAIAKYETHLGTYSYVVQLSDKVRLLALNDDQNGKGRAGFKPKHFEWIDEQLKKAKDDGCLMIGMEHHLLIPHINPLITGGGTCVGDREEVITRLADNGLKYMFVGHSHIQHTDDYTTPSGNKLTEVNIGSLVGYPAPIVNVTVNDDMTLSYTVEHLEKFTLNGRETDAQPFLAKHCTD
;
A
#
# COMPACT_ATOMS: atom_id res chain seq x y z
N THR A 1 -8.27 21.99 -12.28
CA THR A 1 -7.61 22.88 -13.25
C THR A 1 -6.18 22.38 -13.41
N VAL A 2 -5.81 21.85 -14.56
CA VAL A 2 -4.42 21.47 -14.84
C VAL A 2 -3.66 22.76 -15.12
N SER A 3 -2.73 23.13 -14.25
CA SER A 3 -1.82 24.26 -14.49
C SER A 3 -0.64 23.76 -15.33
N ASN A 4 -0.40 24.38 -16.47
CA ASN A 4 0.79 24.13 -17.29
C ASN A 4 2.03 24.87 -16.73
N ASP A 5 1.88 25.63 -15.65
CA ASP A 5 2.93 26.44 -15.04
C ASP A 5 3.66 25.74 -13.90
N VAL A 6 3.31 24.47 -13.61
CA VAL A 6 3.96 23.66 -12.57
C VAL A 6 4.96 22.73 -13.23
N GLU A 7 6.23 22.88 -12.89
CA GLU A 7 7.28 21.96 -13.30
C GLU A 7 7.06 20.58 -12.65
N THR A 8 6.88 19.55 -13.46
CA THR A 8 6.70 18.18 -12.95
C THR A 8 8.04 17.58 -12.53
N MET A 9 8.07 16.99 -11.35
CA MET A 9 9.26 16.29 -10.86
C MET A 9 9.24 14.83 -11.33
N PRO A 10 10.26 14.34 -12.05
CA PRO A 10 10.36 12.91 -12.38
C PRO A 10 10.43 12.04 -11.11
N SER A 11 9.88 10.84 -11.16
CA SER A 11 9.79 9.93 -10.00
C SER A 11 11.14 9.63 -9.36
N PHE A 12 12.22 9.49 -10.13
CA PHE A 12 13.56 9.25 -9.59
C PHE A 12 14.12 10.42 -8.76
N LYS A 13 13.61 11.64 -8.95
CA LYS A 13 13.98 12.80 -8.13
C LYS A 13 13.23 12.87 -6.80
N LEU A 14 12.15 12.08 -6.64
CA LEU A 14 11.42 12.00 -5.38
C LEU A 14 12.16 11.15 -4.34
N TYR A 15 12.95 10.18 -4.79
CA TYR A 15 13.66 9.25 -3.91
C TYR A 15 14.49 9.93 -2.82
N PRO A 16 15.35 10.94 -3.10
CA PRO A 16 16.15 11.60 -2.06
C PRO A 16 15.33 12.24 -0.94
N PHE A 17 14.06 12.62 -1.20
CA PHE A 17 13.18 13.18 -0.18
C PHE A 17 12.64 12.13 0.79
N TYR A 18 12.56 10.87 0.36
CA TYR A 18 12.02 9.77 1.16
C TYR A 18 13.11 8.87 1.72
N GLU A 19 14.34 8.96 1.22
CA GLU A 19 15.45 8.09 1.61
C GLU A 19 15.69 8.11 3.12
N GLU A 20 15.69 9.30 3.72
CA GLU A 20 15.89 9.50 5.16
C GLU A 20 14.80 8.83 6.01
N TYR A 21 13.55 8.78 5.50
CA TYR A 21 12.40 8.34 6.30
C TYR A 21 12.04 6.87 6.11
N THR A 22 12.45 6.24 5.03
CA THR A 22 11.90 4.92 4.68
C THR A 22 12.95 3.89 4.28
N ILE A 23 13.99 4.27 3.56
CA ILE A 23 14.83 3.32 2.85
C ILE A 23 16.17 3.07 3.53
N ASN A 24 16.61 3.96 4.42
CA ASN A 24 17.88 3.80 5.14
C ASN A 24 17.89 2.57 6.04
N ASP A 25 16.74 2.24 6.65
CA ASP A 25 16.59 1.08 7.53
C ASP A 25 16.15 -0.19 6.80
N ALA A 26 16.08 -0.16 5.47
CA ALA A 26 15.66 -1.31 4.69
C ALA A 26 16.71 -2.42 4.71
N ILE A 27 16.26 -3.64 5.06
CA ILE A 27 17.11 -4.86 5.07
C ILE A 27 17.26 -5.49 3.68
N ALA A 28 16.36 -5.13 2.74
CA ALA A 28 16.43 -5.52 1.32
C ALA A 28 15.79 -4.43 0.47
N LYS A 29 16.34 -4.21 -0.73
CA LYS A 29 15.86 -3.20 -1.70
C LYS A 29 15.83 -3.78 -3.10
N TYR A 30 14.86 -3.35 -3.89
CA TYR A 30 14.78 -3.57 -5.32
C TYR A 30 14.61 -2.23 -6.02
N GLU A 31 15.59 -1.86 -6.83
CA GLU A 31 15.51 -0.66 -7.66
C GLU A 31 14.71 -0.96 -8.93
N THR A 32 13.67 -0.20 -9.16
CA THR A 32 12.84 -0.33 -10.34
C THR A 32 13.52 0.34 -11.55
N HIS A 33 13.05 0.03 -12.74
CA HIS A 33 13.55 0.68 -13.97
C HIS A 33 13.24 2.19 -14.04
N LEU A 34 12.42 2.71 -13.12
CA LEU A 34 12.09 4.13 -13.00
C LEU A 34 12.96 4.85 -11.96
N GLY A 35 13.94 4.15 -11.35
CA GLY A 35 14.78 4.70 -10.28
C GLY A 35 14.01 4.93 -8.97
N THR A 36 12.98 4.13 -8.74
CA THR A 36 12.22 4.08 -7.48
C THR A 36 12.43 2.71 -6.83
N TYR A 37 11.94 2.50 -5.62
CA TYR A 37 12.29 1.30 -4.85
C TYR A 37 11.07 0.59 -4.30
N SER A 38 11.13 -0.76 -4.31
CA SER A 38 10.45 -1.61 -3.36
C SER A 38 11.46 -2.06 -2.31
N TYR A 39 11.01 -2.23 -1.08
CA TYR A 39 11.94 -2.53 0.01
C TYR A 39 11.29 -3.34 1.13
N VAL A 40 12.14 -3.96 1.96
CA VAL A 40 11.72 -4.67 3.17
C VAL A 40 12.33 -3.99 4.38
N VAL A 41 11.50 -3.74 5.41
CA VAL A 41 11.92 -3.22 6.71
C VAL A 41 11.63 -4.25 7.79
N GLN A 42 12.57 -4.43 8.71
CA GLN A 42 12.36 -5.23 9.92
C GLN A 42 11.64 -4.36 10.95
N LEU A 43 10.38 -4.66 11.27
CA LEU A 43 9.59 -3.92 12.26
C LEU A 43 9.82 -4.43 13.69
N SER A 44 10.03 -5.73 13.84
CA SER A 44 10.37 -6.39 15.11
C SER A 44 11.10 -7.71 14.81
N ASP A 45 11.51 -8.44 15.83
CA ASP A 45 12.22 -9.73 15.67
C ASP A 45 11.47 -10.73 14.78
N LYS A 46 10.13 -10.63 14.70
CA LYS A 46 9.28 -11.57 13.99
C LYS A 46 8.34 -10.93 12.95
N VAL A 47 8.49 -9.64 12.68
CA VAL A 47 7.59 -8.92 11.75
C VAL A 47 8.39 -8.10 10.76
N ARG A 48 8.08 -8.27 9.49
CA ARG A 48 8.64 -7.50 8.37
C ARG A 48 7.55 -6.79 7.58
N LEU A 49 7.87 -5.63 7.08
CA LEU A 49 7.05 -4.87 6.13
C LEU A 49 7.68 -4.97 4.74
N LEU A 50 6.90 -5.42 3.77
CA LEU A 50 7.23 -5.41 2.34
C LEU A 50 6.51 -4.23 1.69
N ALA A 51 7.22 -3.14 1.46
CA ALA A 51 6.70 -1.99 0.74
C ALA A 51 6.96 -2.15 -0.75
N LEU A 52 5.90 -2.26 -1.53
CA LEU A 52 5.95 -2.51 -2.97
C LEU A 52 5.67 -1.22 -3.75
N ASN A 53 6.52 -0.94 -4.72
CA ASN A 53 6.26 0.05 -5.74
C ASN A 53 5.67 -0.66 -6.97
N ASP A 54 4.40 -0.51 -7.16
CA ASP A 54 3.62 -1.12 -8.23
C ASP A 54 3.49 -0.25 -9.50
N ASP A 55 4.10 0.94 -9.51
CA ASP A 55 4.07 1.88 -10.64
C ASP A 55 5.12 1.54 -11.72
N GLN A 56 5.07 0.30 -12.22
CA GLN A 56 6.19 -0.32 -12.93
C GLN A 56 6.00 -0.54 -14.42
N ASN A 57 4.78 -0.60 -14.94
CA ASN A 57 4.64 -1.19 -16.27
C ASN A 57 4.80 -0.22 -17.44
N GLY A 58 4.94 1.08 -17.18
CA GLY A 58 5.17 2.10 -18.21
C GLY A 58 4.05 2.24 -19.25
N LYS A 59 2.90 1.56 -19.07
CA LYS A 59 1.75 1.56 -19.96
C LYS A 59 0.49 2.16 -19.32
N GLY A 60 0.66 2.94 -18.25
CA GLY A 60 -0.45 3.54 -17.50
C GLY A 60 -1.25 2.54 -16.67
N ARG A 61 -0.70 1.37 -16.36
CA ARG A 61 -1.27 0.40 -15.43
C ARG A 61 -0.25 0.06 -14.36
N ALA A 62 -0.69 0.04 -13.11
CA ALA A 62 0.09 -0.49 -12.01
C ALA A 62 0.43 -1.98 -12.24
N GLY A 63 1.56 -2.44 -11.71
CA GLY A 63 1.99 -3.82 -11.82
C GLY A 63 3.49 -4.01 -11.66
N PHE A 64 3.96 -5.25 -11.82
CA PHE A 64 5.33 -5.64 -11.56
C PHE A 64 5.99 -6.25 -12.80
N LYS A 65 7.30 -6.09 -12.92
CA LYS A 65 8.12 -6.74 -13.95
C LYS A 65 8.53 -8.14 -13.49
N PRO A 66 8.85 -9.09 -14.40
CA PRO A 66 9.24 -10.45 -14.00
C PRO A 66 10.37 -10.52 -12.97
N LYS A 67 11.43 -9.73 -13.13
CA LYS A 67 12.54 -9.66 -12.15
C LYS A 67 12.13 -9.10 -10.79
N HIS A 68 11.14 -8.21 -10.77
CA HIS A 68 10.60 -7.69 -9.53
C HIS A 68 9.81 -8.79 -8.79
N PHE A 69 9.03 -9.59 -9.52
CA PHE A 69 8.36 -10.76 -8.94
C PHE A 69 9.36 -11.77 -8.36
N GLU A 70 10.46 -12.06 -9.06
CA GLU A 70 11.51 -12.95 -8.55
C GLU A 70 12.07 -12.44 -7.21
N TRP A 71 12.31 -11.13 -7.11
CA TRP A 71 12.77 -10.52 -5.87
C TRP A 71 11.71 -10.57 -4.77
N ILE A 72 10.41 -10.30 -5.09
CA ILE A 72 9.30 -10.42 -4.14
C ILE A 72 9.22 -11.84 -3.57
N ASP A 73 9.23 -12.85 -4.43
CA ASP A 73 9.19 -14.26 -4.04
C ASP A 73 10.37 -14.62 -3.11
N GLU A 74 11.55 -14.12 -3.43
CA GLU A 74 12.74 -14.30 -2.58
C GLU A 74 12.57 -13.70 -1.19
N GLN A 75 12.00 -12.48 -1.10
CA GLN A 75 11.78 -11.84 0.20
C GLN A 75 10.70 -12.55 1.02
N LEU A 76 9.60 -12.98 0.39
CA LEU A 76 8.55 -13.76 1.05
C LEU A 76 9.09 -15.10 1.56
N LYS A 77 9.90 -15.79 0.73
CA LYS A 77 10.56 -17.03 1.15
C LYS A 77 11.50 -16.80 2.34
N LYS A 78 12.33 -15.77 2.31
CA LYS A 78 13.24 -15.42 3.43
C LYS A 78 12.48 -15.16 4.71
N ALA A 79 11.38 -14.40 4.65
CA ALA A 79 10.56 -14.15 5.84
C ALA A 79 9.99 -15.44 6.42
N LYS A 80 9.51 -16.34 5.56
CA LYS A 80 9.00 -17.65 5.96
C LYS A 80 10.08 -18.52 6.59
N ASP A 81 11.26 -18.59 5.98
CA ASP A 81 12.40 -19.37 6.47
C ASP A 81 12.89 -18.85 7.85
N ASP A 82 12.81 -17.54 8.07
CA ASP A 82 13.18 -16.87 9.33
C ASP A 82 12.05 -16.91 10.39
N GLY A 83 10.89 -17.48 10.06
CA GLY A 83 9.71 -17.51 10.94
C GLY A 83 9.09 -16.15 11.19
N CYS A 84 9.25 -15.21 10.25
CA CYS A 84 8.71 -13.86 10.32
C CYS A 84 7.37 -13.77 9.60
N LEU A 85 6.43 -13.00 10.17
CA LEU A 85 5.26 -12.51 9.46
C LEU A 85 5.69 -11.42 8.49
N MET A 86 5.37 -11.57 7.20
CA MET A 86 5.47 -10.49 6.24
C MET A 86 4.13 -9.79 6.08
N ILE A 87 4.12 -8.48 6.21
CA ILE A 87 2.97 -7.60 5.94
C ILE A 87 3.28 -6.84 4.65
N GLY A 88 2.37 -6.85 3.70
CA GLY A 88 2.51 -6.12 2.44
C GLY A 88 1.91 -4.71 2.52
N MET A 89 2.48 -3.79 1.77
CA MET A 89 1.96 -2.45 1.56
C MET A 89 2.24 -2.01 0.12
N GLU A 90 1.21 -1.54 -0.58
CA GLU A 90 1.32 -0.93 -1.91
C GLU A 90 0.25 0.15 -2.11
N HIS A 91 0.24 0.81 -3.28
CA HIS A 91 -0.72 1.89 -3.53
C HIS A 91 -2.00 1.40 -4.18
N HIS A 92 -1.92 0.65 -5.29
CA HIS A 92 -3.09 0.20 -6.02
C HIS A 92 -3.68 -1.08 -5.41
N LEU A 93 -4.95 -1.34 -5.71
CA LEU A 93 -5.68 -2.47 -5.16
C LEU A 93 -5.36 -3.78 -5.89
N LEU A 94 -5.31 -4.88 -5.14
CA LEU A 94 -5.33 -6.24 -5.67
C LEU A 94 -6.77 -6.77 -5.78
N ILE A 95 -7.62 -6.39 -4.82
CA ILE A 95 -9.04 -6.76 -4.77
C ILE A 95 -9.91 -5.57 -5.18
N PRO A 96 -10.91 -5.72 -6.07
CA PRO A 96 -11.82 -4.64 -6.40
C PRO A 96 -12.84 -4.44 -5.27
N HIS A 97 -12.52 -3.59 -4.30
CA HIS A 97 -13.41 -3.24 -3.18
C HIS A 97 -14.70 -2.55 -3.59
N ILE A 98 -14.77 -2.07 -4.83
CA ILE A 98 -15.96 -1.48 -5.43
C ILE A 98 -16.17 -2.13 -6.79
N ASN A 99 -17.43 -2.25 -7.19
CA ASN A 99 -17.74 -2.77 -8.50
C ASN A 99 -17.00 -1.96 -9.61
N PRO A 100 -16.18 -2.63 -10.43
CA PRO A 100 -15.39 -1.97 -11.48
C PRO A 100 -16.21 -1.14 -12.49
N LEU A 101 -17.52 -1.42 -12.62
CA LEU A 101 -18.43 -0.61 -13.44
C LEU A 101 -18.63 0.79 -12.87
N ILE A 102 -18.46 0.98 -11.56
CA ILE A 102 -18.59 2.29 -10.90
C ILE A 102 -17.28 3.06 -10.98
N THR A 103 -16.14 2.39 -10.83
CA THR A 103 -14.80 3.00 -10.78
C THR A 103 -14.12 3.11 -12.13
N GLY A 104 -14.72 2.58 -13.21
CA GLY A 104 -14.08 2.53 -14.53
C GLY A 104 -12.91 1.54 -14.63
N GLY A 105 -12.71 0.68 -13.62
CA GLY A 105 -11.75 -0.43 -13.64
C GLY A 105 -10.27 -0.03 -13.50
N GLY A 106 -9.96 1.25 -13.27
CA GLY A 106 -8.59 1.77 -13.23
C GLY A 106 -7.90 1.71 -11.86
N THR A 107 -8.57 1.22 -10.82
CA THR A 107 -8.07 1.27 -9.44
C THR A 107 -7.21 0.07 -9.03
N CYS A 108 -7.26 -1.01 -9.79
CA CYS A 108 -6.53 -2.24 -9.46
C CYS A 108 -5.23 -2.37 -10.27
N VAL A 109 -4.29 -3.11 -9.71
CA VAL A 109 -3.08 -3.59 -10.39
C VAL A 109 -3.47 -4.35 -11.67
N GLY A 110 -2.72 -4.17 -12.74
CA GLY A 110 -2.85 -4.99 -13.95
C GLY A 110 -2.51 -6.45 -13.65
N ASP A 111 -3.22 -7.38 -14.28
CA ASP A 111 -3.08 -8.83 -14.06
C ASP A 111 -3.23 -9.23 -12.57
N ARG A 112 -4.10 -8.51 -11.86
CA ARG A 112 -4.30 -8.60 -10.40
C ARG A 112 -4.51 -10.02 -9.88
N GLU A 113 -5.20 -10.88 -10.62
CA GLU A 113 -5.46 -12.26 -10.19
C GLU A 113 -4.17 -13.09 -10.14
N GLU A 114 -3.26 -12.86 -11.11
CA GLU A 114 -1.93 -13.48 -11.08
C GLU A 114 -1.11 -12.94 -9.92
N VAL A 115 -1.11 -11.60 -9.73
CA VAL A 115 -0.35 -10.93 -8.67
C VAL A 115 -0.81 -11.41 -7.29
N ILE A 116 -2.10 -11.34 -6.98
CA ILE A 116 -2.64 -11.70 -5.67
C ILE A 116 -2.46 -13.20 -5.38
N THR A 117 -2.66 -14.06 -6.38
CA THR A 117 -2.44 -15.50 -6.25
C THR A 117 -0.98 -15.79 -5.92
N ARG A 118 -0.05 -15.17 -6.64
CA ARG A 118 1.39 -15.34 -6.42
C ARG A 118 1.82 -14.89 -5.03
N LEU A 119 1.36 -13.72 -4.59
CA LEU A 119 1.66 -13.19 -3.25
C LEU A 119 1.12 -14.11 -2.14
N ALA A 120 -0.15 -14.51 -2.23
CA ALA A 120 -0.79 -15.38 -1.24
C ALA A 120 -0.18 -16.79 -1.21
N ASP A 121 0.09 -17.38 -2.36
CA ASP A 121 0.68 -18.72 -2.45
C ASP A 121 2.13 -18.75 -1.93
N ASN A 122 2.85 -17.62 -2.00
CA ASN A 122 4.15 -17.43 -1.37
C ASN A 122 4.10 -17.01 0.11
N GLY A 123 2.90 -16.94 0.71
CA GLY A 123 2.71 -16.81 2.15
C GLY A 123 2.41 -15.40 2.64
N LEU A 124 2.18 -14.42 1.75
CA LEU A 124 1.67 -13.11 2.16
C LEU A 124 0.19 -13.25 2.57
N LYS A 125 -0.12 -12.87 3.82
CA LYS A 125 -1.47 -12.99 4.38
C LYS A 125 -2.22 -11.67 4.46
N TYR A 126 -1.50 -10.56 4.53
CA TYR A 126 -2.06 -9.23 4.75
C TYR A 126 -1.42 -8.21 3.83
N MET A 127 -2.26 -7.43 3.16
CA MET A 127 -1.86 -6.34 2.28
C MET A 127 -2.62 -5.08 2.66
N PHE A 128 -1.91 -3.97 2.83
CA PHE A 128 -2.49 -2.65 3.03
C PHE A 128 -2.36 -1.84 1.75
N VAL A 129 -3.46 -1.27 1.28
CA VAL A 129 -3.54 -0.53 0.01
C VAL A 129 -4.30 0.79 0.19
N GLY A 130 -4.24 1.66 -0.81
CA GLY A 130 -4.91 2.96 -0.82
C GLY A 130 -5.68 3.22 -2.11
N HIS A 131 -5.31 4.25 -2.85
CA HIS A 131 -5.76 4.66 -4.17
C HIS A 131 -7.27 4.97 -4.32
N SER A 132 -8.15 4.07 -3.91
CA SER A 132 -9.60 4.26 -4.06
C SER A 132 -10.21 5.25 -3.06
N HIS A 133 -9.46 5.63 -2.03
CA HIS A 133 -9.90 6.49 -0.91
C HIS A 133 -11.09 5.94 -0.11
N ILE A 134 -11.32 4.62 -0.17
CA ILE A 134 -12.43 3.96 0.52
C ILE A 134 -11.89 3.05 1.60
N GLN A 135 -12.39 3.19 2.82
CA GLN A 135 -12.05 2.29 3.91
C GLN A 135 -12.89 1.01 3.80
N HIS A 136 -12.24 -0.09 3.43
CA HIS A 136 -12.90 -1.39 3.29
C HIS A 136 -11.88 -2.53 3.42
N THR A 137 -12.33 -3.69 3.89
CA THR A 137 -11.49 -4.90 3.95
C THR A 137 -12.19 -6.02 3.20
N ASP A 138 -11.42 -6.76 2.43
CA ASP A 138 -11.90 -7.93 1.70
C ASP A 138 -10.84 -9.03 1.66
N ASP A 139 -11.26 -10.24 1.36
CA ASP A 139 -10.44 -11.44 1.35
C ASP A 139 -10.42 -12.07 -0.04
N TYR A 140 -9.25 -12.54 -0.44
CA TYR A 140 -9.11 -13.39 -1.61
C TYR A 140 -8.57 -14.75 -1.20
N THR A 141 -9.19 -15.82 -1.71
CA THR A 141 -8.71 -17.18 -1.54
C THR A 141 -8.23 -17.72 -2.88
N THR A 142 -6.98 -18.15 -2.93
CA THR A 142 -6.38 -18.70 -4.16
C THR A 142 -6.95 -20.07 -4.51
N PRO A 143 -6.78 -20.54 -5.75
CA PRO A 143 -7.12 -21.93 -6.12
C PRO A 143 -6.39 -22.97 -5.26
N SER A 144 -5.23 -22.64 -4.69
CA SER A 144 -4.44 -23.49 -3.78
C SER A 144 -4.97 -23.46 -2.34
N GLY A 145 -5.98 -22.63 -2.03
CA GLY A 145 -6.58 -22.51 -0.71
C GLY A 145 -5.86 -21.52 0.23
N ASN A 146 -4.84 -20.80 -0.25
CA ASN A 146 -4.19 -19.75 0.52
C ASN A 146 -5.03 -18.47 0.53
N LYS A 147 -5.03 -17.77 1.66
CA LYS A 147 -5.85 -16.57 1.85
C LYS A 147 -4.97 -15.33 1.99
N LEU A 148 -5.35 -14.24 1.31
CA LEU A 148 -4.83 -12.90 1.50
C LEU A 148 -5.98 -11.98 1.89
N THR A 149 -5.80 -11.25 2.98
CA THR A 149 -6.69 -10.18 3.41
C THR A 149 -6.12 -8.84 2.96
N GLU A 150 -6.90 -8.09 2.20
CA GLU A 150 -6.54 -6.73 1.78
C GLU A 150 -7.31 -5.70 2.58
N VAL A 151 -6.59 -4.76 3.18
CA VAL A 151 -7.16 -3.61 3.90
C VAL A 151 -6.94 -2.37 3.06
N ASN A 152 -7.99 -1.92 2.41
CA ASN A 152 -7.99 -0.67 1.66
C ASN A 152 -8.26 0.49 2.62
N ILE A 153 -7.32 1.45 2.66
CA ILE A 153 -7.34 2.57 3.59
C ILE A 153 -7.83 3.82 2.87
N GLY A 154 -8.79 4.51 3.49
CA GLY A 154 -9.30 5.77 2.98
C GLY A 154 -8.25 6.90 3.04
N SER A 155 -8.54 7.99 2.36
CA SER A 155 -7.63 9.14 2.29
C SER A 155 -7.61 9.93 3.58
N LEU A 156 -6.40 10.22 4.10
CA LEU A 156 -6.22 11.07 5.29
C LEU A 156 -6.66 12.53 5.05
N VAL A 157 -6.63 12.97 3.78
CA VAL A 157 -7.06 14.33 3.39
C VAL A 157 -8.49 14.38 2.88
N GLY A 158 -9.19 13.24 2.86
CA GLY A 158 -10.60 13.11 2.53
C GLY A 158 -11.45 12.81 3.77
N TYR A 159 -12.72 13.24 3.80
CA TYR A 159 -13.63 12.87 4.87
C TYR A 159 -13.93 11.36 4.82
N PRO A 160 -13.89 10.63 5.94
CA PRO A 160 -13.68 11.05 7.35
C PRO A 160 -12.23 10.94 7.85
N ALA A 161 -11.21 10.95 6.97
CA ALA A 161 -9.78 10.91 7.33
C ALA A 161 -9.40 9.73 8.24
N PRO A 162 -9.53 8.49 7.78
CA PRO A 162 -9.28 7.31 8.61
C PRO A 162 -7.80 7.11 8.89
N ILE A 163 -7.51 6.65 10.12
CA ILE A 163 -6.21 6.18 10.59
C ILE A 163 -6.38 4.74 11.02
N VAL A 164 -5.61 3.82 10.44
CA VAL A 164 -5.68 2.40 10.78
C VAL A 164 -4.55 2.06 11.75
N ASN A 165 -4.92 1.65 12.97
CA ASN A 165 -3.99 1.14 13.96
C ASN A 165 -3.97 -0.38 13.87
N VAL A 166 -2.79 -0.96 13.60
CA VAL A 166 -2.61 -2.41 13.40
C VAL A 166 -1.88 -3.01 14.59
N THR A 167 -2.41 -4.10 15.11
CA THR A 167 -1.78 -4.90 16.16
C THR A 167 -1.45 -6.28 15.62
N VAL A 168 -0.19 -6.68 15.78
CA VAL A 168 0.24 -8.07 15.54
C VAL A 168 0.01 -8.86 16.80
N ASN A 169 -0.83 -9.88 16.73
CA ASN A 169 -1.14 -10.76 17.86
C ASN A 169 -0.04 -11.82 18.07
N ASP A 170 0.00 -12.45 19.24
CA ASP A 170 1.00 -13.48 19.59
C ASP A 170 0.97 -14.69 18.64
N ASP A 171 -0.18 -15.00 18.05
CA ASP A 171 -0.36 -16.06 17.06
C ASP A 171 -0.01 -15.64 15.63
N MET A 172 0.59 -14.47 15.46
CA MET A 172 0.96 -13.88 14.16
C MET A 172 -0.22 -13.58 13.25
N THR A 173 -1.40 -13.40 13.82
CA THR A 173 -2.55 -12.78 13.13
C THR A 173 -2.55 -11.27 13.34
N LEU A 174 -3.31 -10.55 12.50
CA LEU A 174 -3.51 -9.12 12.66
C LEU A 174 -4.92 -8.81 13.16
N SER A 175 -4.99 -7.85 14.08
CA SER A 175 -6.20 -7.09 14.38
C SER A 175 -5.97 -5.62 14.09
N TYR A 176 -7.03 -4.90 13.73
CA TYR A 176 -6.90 -3.46 13.50
C TYR A 176 -8.14 -2.71 13.96
N THR A 177 -7.95 -1.45 14.30
CA THR A 177 -9.01 -0.48 14.60
C THR A 177 -8.87 0.72 13.67
N VAL A 178 -10.01 1.33 13.34
CA VAL A 178 -10.05 2.54 12.52
C VAL A 178 -10.45 3.70 13.42
N GLU A 179 -9.57 4.67 13.50
CA GLU A 179 -9.83 5.97 14.13
C GLU A 179 -9.95 7.03 13.04
N HIS A 180 -10.39 8.21 13.39
CA HIS A 180 -10.50 9.32 12.46
C HIS A 180 -9.71 10.50 12.98
N LEU A 181 -9.03 11.21 12.08
CA LEU A 181 -8.31 12.42 12.45
C LEU A 181 -9.28 13.44 13.09
N GLU A 182 -9.00 13.80 14.34
CA GLU A 182 -9.85 14.73 15.07
C GLU A 182 -9.45 16.18 14.81
N LYS A 183 -8.14 16.44 14.82
CA LYS A 183 -7.58 17.80 14.71
C LYS A 183 -6.30 17.82 13.89
N PHE A 184 -6.02 18.96 13.29
CA PHE A 184 -4.74 19.25 12.63
C PHE A 184 -4.42 20.75 12.73
N THR A 185 -3.19 21.12 12.40
CA THR A 185 -2.78 22.52 12.37
C THR A 185 -2.78 23.05 10.94
N LEU A 186 -3.57 24.08 10.69
CA LEU A 186 -3.60 24.80 9.42
C LEU A 186 -3.17 26.24 9.63
N ASN A 187 -2.09 26.67 8.96
CA ASN A 187 -1.56 28.04 9.08
C ASN A 187 -1.33 28.49 10.54
N GLY A 188 -0.82 27.57 11.38
CA GLY A 188 -0.54 27.82 12.79
C GLY A 188 -1.77 27.82 13.71
N ARG A 189 -2.94 27.42 13.21
CA ARG A 189 -4.18 27.32 14.01
C ARG A 189 -4.65 25.88 14.10
N GLU A 190 -5.02 25.47 15.31
CA GLU A 190 -5.69 24.19 15.52
C GLU A 190 -7.07 24.22 14.86
N THR A 191 -7.38 23.18 14.08
CA THR A 191 -8.60 23.08 13.27
C THR A 191 -9.22 21.71 13.50
N ASP A 192 -10.53 21.67 13.72
CA ASP A 192 -11.28 20.43 13.81
C ASP A 192 -11.37 19.77 12.43
N ALA A 193 -10.84 18.54 12.31
CA ALA A 193 -10.69 17.87 11.03
C ALA A 193 -12.03 17.48 10.39
N GLN A 194 -12.95 16.92 11.18
CA GLN A 194 -14.17 16.37 10.65
C GLN A 194 -15.07 17.42 9.94
N PRO A 195 -15.45 18.55 10.57
CA PRO A 195 -16.25 19.57 9.88
C PRO A 195 -15.49 20.24 8.74
N PHE A 196 -14.17 20.40 8.86
CA PHE A 196 -13.33 20.97 7.79
C PHE A 196 -13.35 20.09 6.55
N LEU A 197 -13.04 18.79 6.71
CA LEU A 197 -12.95 17.85 5.59
C LEU A 197 -14.33 17.56 4.97
N ALA A 198 -15.36 17.42 5.77
CA ALA A 198 -16.73 17.23 5.27
C ALA A 198 -17.15 18.36 4.34
N LYS A 199 -16.84 19.63 4.71
CA LYS A 199 -17.12 20.78 3.85
C LYS A 199 -16.34 20.75 2.53
N HIS A 200 -15.05 20.34 2.56
CA HIS A 200 -14.21 20.29 1.36
C HIS A 200 -14.54 19.13 0.42
N CYS A 201 -15.25 18.11 0.89
CA CYS A 201 -15.72 17.01 0.04
C CYS A 201 -17.06 17.31 -0.66
N THR A 202 -17.75 18.39 -0.26
CA THR A 202 -19.04 18.79 -0.82
C THR A 202 -18.97 20.01 -1.75
N ASP A 203 -17.89 20.74 -1.74
CA ASP A 203 -17.58 21.87 -2.63
C ASP A 203 -16.79 21.40 -3.89
#